data_e15aa3c84588d1916431cec9ae6ec7a6
#
_entry.id   e15aa3c84588d1916431cec9ae6ec7a6
#
_cell.length_a   1.000
_cell.length_b   1.000
_cell.length_c   1.000
_cell.angle_alpha   90.00
_cell.angle_beta   90.00
_cell.angle_gamma   90.00
#
_symmetry.space_group_name_H-M   'P 1'
#
loop_
_entity.id
_entity.type
_entity.pdbx_description
1 polymer ?
#
loop_
_entity_poly.entity_id
_entity_poly.type
_entity_poly.pdbx_seq_one_letter_code
_entity_poly.pdbx_strand_id
1 'polypeptide(L)'
;NYVLRSRGKTGLSPDIRITPTGGAANLIPLALMMTAHKKPAAVLLSGNNIPSGVLEKLPSIQIREGNGLLLYSSFVNHKGAGIEDLFSPEFYYRCVKDIYPDLPLGQISEKSPVERNEERGIAHQIADLVERRQGEHFERWRVAELLSDRICESPQNLDDETIDRFSRLFDEINRLI
;
A
#
# COMPACT_ATOMS: atom_id res chain seq x y z
N ASN A 1 -9.48 6.61 7.24
CA ASN A 1 -10.48 6.47 8.32
C ASN A 1 -11.73 7.30 8.09
N TYR A 2 -11.58 8.64 7.93
CA TYR A 2 -12.74 9.55 7.81
C TYR A 2 -13.69 9.13 6.67
N VAL A 3 -13.17 8.91 5.46
CA VAL A 3 -13.97 8.55 4.29
C VAL A 3 -14.71 7.22 4.46
N LEU A 4 -14.05 6.21 5.02
CA LEU A 4 -14.71 4.92 5.28
C LEU A 4 -15.89 5.08 6.25
N ARG A 5 -15.68 5.80 7.34
CA ARG A 5 -16.74 6.07 8.33
C ARG A 5 -17.90 6.87 7.74
N SER A 6 -17.63 7.88 6.90
CA SER A 6 -18.68 8.66 6.24
C SER A 6 -19.52 7.82 5.25
N ARG A 7 -18.97 6.71 4.75
CA ARG A 7 -19.66 5.72 3.91
C ARG A 7 -20.23 4.52 4.68
N GLY A 8 -20.31 4.62 6.02
CA GLY A 8 -20.83 3.54 6.87
C GLY A 8 -19.97 2.30 6.97
N LYS A 9 -18.69 2.38 6.58
CA LYS A 9 -17.70 1.30 6.71
C LYS A 9 -16.92 1.43 8.02
N THR A 10 -16.38 0.30 8.49
CA THR A 10 -15.51 0.28 9.67
C THR A 10 -14.16 0.93 9.32
N GLY A 11 -13.75 1.90 10.12
CA GLY A 11 -12.40 2.47 10.02
C GLY A 11 -11.41 1.71 10.89
N LEU A 12 -10.14 2.05 10.76
CA LEU A 12 -9.10 1.55 11.66
C LEU A 12 -9.40 2.00 13.10
N SER A 13 -9.28 1.08 14.08
CA SER A 13 -9.48 1.37 15.49
C SER A 13 -8.58 2.52 15.96
N PRO A 14 -9.08 3.45 16.79
CA PRO A 14 -8.30 4.57 17.32
C PRO A 14 -7.14 4.11 18.22
N ASP A 15 -7.20 2.89 18.76
CA ASP A 15 -6.16 2.33 19.62
C ASP A 15 -4.96 1.79 18.85
N ILE A 16 -5.11 1.60 17.53
CA ILE A 16 -4.04 1.12 16.67
C ILE A 16 -3.06 2.24 16.35
N ARG A 17 -1.76 1.94 16.49
CA ARG A 17 -0.66 2.82 16.10
C ARG A 17 0.06 2.25 14.90
N ILE A 18 0.15 3.05 13.84
CA ILE A 18 0.95 2.70 12.66
C ILE A 18 2.36 3.21 12.86
N THR A 19 3.33 2.31 12.76
CA THR A 19 4.75 2.65 12.92
C THR A 19 5.50 2.28 11.63
N PRO A 20 5.92 3.27 10.82
CA PRO A 20 6.76 3.01 9.66
C PRO A 20 8.11 2.43 10.07
N THR A 21 8.54 1.35 9.42
CA THR A 21 9.83 0.70 9.74
C THR A 21 11.02 1.35 9.04
N GLY A 22 10.78 2.21 8.03
CA GLY A 22 11.86 2.79 7.22
C GLY A 22 12.60 1.77 6.34
N GLY A 23 12.04 0.56 6.20
CA GLY A 23 12.56 -0.52 5.36
C GLY A 23 12.51 -1.89 6.05
N ALA A 24 12.58 -2.94 5.24
CA ALA A 24 12.42 -4.31 5.72
C ALA A 24 13.52 -4.75 6.73
N ALA A 25 14.71 -4.16 6.66
CA ALA A 25 15.80 -4.47 7.60
C ALA A 25 15.45 -4.13 9.06
N ASN A 26 14.65 -3.10 9.29
CA ASN A 26 14.25 -2.65 10.63
C ASN A 26 13.01 -3.37 11.16
N LEU A 27 12.33 -4.15 10.32
CA LEU A 27 11.09 -4.80 10.67
C LEU A 27 11.26 -5.81 11.82
N ILE A 28 12.24 -6.70 11.71
CA ILE A 28 12.45 -7.76 12.70
C ILE A 28 12.82 -7.20 14.09
N PRO A 29 13.78 -6.27 14.23
CA PRO A 29 14.08 -5.63 15.52
C PRO A 29 12.84 -4.96 16.15
N LEU A 30 12.05 -4.23 15.34
CA LEU A 30 10.86 -3.55 15.83
C LEU A 30 9.78 -4.55 16.29
N ALA A 31 9.50 -5.58 15.48
CA ALA A 31 8.54 -6.61 15.80
C ALA A 31 8.93 -7.39 17.06
N LEU A 32 10.22 -7.71 17.24
CA LEU A 32 10.75 -8.32 18.47
C LEU A 32 10.51 -7.43 19.70
N MET A 33 10.74 -6.14 19.56
CA MET A 33 10.49 -5.19 20.66
C MET A 33 9.00 -5.19 21.06
N MET A 34 8.09 -5.18 20.09
CA MET A 34 6.65 -5.21 20.38
C MET A 34 6.22 -6.50 21.05
N THR A 35 6.68 -7.66 20.55
CA THR A 35 6.35 -8.97 21.13
C THR A 35 6.96 -9.14 22.52
N ALA A 36 8.18 -8.65 22.76
CA ALA A 36 8.79 -8.67 24.09
C ALA A 36 7.98 -7.89 25.15
N HIS A 37 7.30 -6.83 24.72
CA HIS A 37 6.38 -6.07 25.56
C HIS A 37 4.95 -6.64 25.63
N LYS A 38 4.72 -7.84 25.06
CA LYS A 38 3.41 -8.50 24.98
C LYS A 38 2.33 -7.60 24.35
N LYS A 39 2.74 -6.74 23.42
CA LYS A 39 1.81 -5.91 22.65
C LYS A 39 1.39 -6.66 21.39
N PRO A 40 0.09 -6.74 21.08
CA PRO A 40 -0.34 -7.27 19.80
C PRO A 40 0.26 -6.41 18.69
N ALA A 41 0.74 -7.06 17.64
CA ALA A 41 1.35 -6.38 16.51
C ALA A 41 0.99 -7.10 15.21
N ALA A 42 0.64 -6.33 14.20
CA ALA A 42 0.51 -6.81 12.84
C ALA A 42 1.56 -6.13 11.95
N VAL A 43 2.06 -6.88 10.99
CA VAL A 43 3.04 -6.43 10.00
C VAL A 43 2.34 -6.39 8.65
N LEU A 44 2.39 -5.24 8.00
CA LEU A 44 1.87 -5.05 6.65
C LEU A 44 3.04 -4.85 5.68
N LEU A 45 3.15 -5.72 4.69
CA LEU A 45 4.25 -5.71 3.73
C LEU A 45 3.76 -5.49 2.30
N SER A 46 4.56 -4.74 1.54
CA SER A 46 4.46 -4.73 0.08
C SER A 46 5.02 -6.03 -0.49
N GLY A 47 4.37 -6.57 -1.52
CA GLY A 47 4.85 -7.77 -2.22
C GLY A 47 6.16 -7.57 -2.99
N ASN A 48 6.57 -6.31 -3.19
CA ASN A 48 7.81 -5.98 -3.88
C ASN A 48 9.01 -6.02 -2.93
N ASN A 49 10.03 -6.79 -3.29
CA ASN A 49 11.34 -6.78 -2.64
C ASN A 49 11.32 -7.12 -1.14
N ILE A 50 10.50 -8.07 -0.71
CA ILE A 50 10.62 -8.60 0.64
C ILE A 50 11.90 -9.43 0.70
N PRO A 51 12.91 -9.07 1.53
CA PRO A 51 14.09 -9.90 1.66
C PRO A 51 13.70 -11.28 2.18
N SER A 52 14.21 -12.34 1.56
CA SER A 52 13.89 -13.73 1.93
C SER A 52 14.08 -14.00 3.43
N GLY A 53 15.17 -13.50 4.01
CA GLY A 53 15.43 -13.64 5.43
C GLY A 53 14.44 -12.93 6.37
N VAL A 54 13.59 -12.02 5.89
CA VAL A 54 12.53 -11.39 6.70
C VAL A 54 11.38 -12.36 6.88
N LEU A 55 10.85 -12.92 5.79
CA LEU A 55 9.74 -13.88 5.83
C LEU A 55 10.08 -15.13 6.65
N GLU A 56 11.33 -15.61 6.56
CA GLU A 56 11.80 -16.76 7.32
C GLU A 56 11.85 -16.52 8.84
N LYS A 57 12.10 -15.28 9.26
CA LYS A 57 12.24 -14.91 10.69
C LYS A 57 10.91 -14.54 11.34
N LEU A 58 9.93 -14.03 10.60
CA LEU A 58 8.64 -13.63 11.17
C LEU A 58 7.93 -14.74 11.96
N PRO A 59 7.89 -16.00 11.51
CA PRO A 59 7.27 -17.08 12.28
C PRO A 59 7.92 -17.34 13.64
N SER A 60 9.24 -17.10 13.76
CA SER A 60 9.98 -17.29 15.02
C SER A 60 9.57 -16.28 16.11
N ILE A 61 8.98 -15.15 15.71
CA ILE A 61 8.43 -14.13 16.60
C ILE A 61 6.90 -14.15 16.62
N GLN A 62 6.28 -15.28 16.22
CA GLN A 62 4.83 -15.51 16.22
C GLN A 62 4.04 -14.65 15.22
N ILE A 63 4.69 -14.01 14.29
CA ILE A 63 4.05 -13.28 13.19
C ILE A 63 4.08 -14.17 11.94
N ARG A 64 2.91 -14.57 11.45
CA ARG A 64 2.75 -15.42 10.27
C ARG A 64 1.48 -15.04 9.51
N GLU A 65 1.35 -15.50 8.28
CA GLU A 65 0.16 -15.27 7.47
C GLU A 65 -1.09 -15.76 8.21
N GLY A 66 -2.15 -14.93 8.24
CA GLY A 66 -3.35 -15.18 9.02
C GLY A 66 -3.21 -14.96 10.53
N ASN A 67 -2.01 -14.65 11.02
CA ASN A 67 -1.75 -14.30 12.41
C ASN A 67 -0.66 -13.22 12.51
N GLY A 68 -1.04 -11.98 12.22
CA GLY A 68 -0.17 -10.81 12.35
C GLY A 68 0.65 -10.45 11.11
N LEU A 69 0.70 -11.28 10.05
CA LEU A 69 1.30 -10.91 8.77
C LEU A 69 0.22 -10.66 7.72
N LEU A 70 0.22 -9.48 7.17
CA LEU A 70 -0.62 -9.04 6.07
C LEU A 70 0.23 -8.62 4.86
N LEU A 71 -0.25 -8.95 3.67
CA LEU A 71 0.35 -8.51 2.42
C LEU A 71 -0.67 -7.67 1.65
N TYR A 72 -0.24 -6.58 1.01
CA TYR A 72 -1.13 -5.80 0.14
C TYR A 72 -1.73 -6.65 -0.98
N SER A 73 -1.00 -7.66 -1.48
CA SER A 73 -1.49 -8.62 -2.48
C SER A 73 -2.73 -9.43 -2.04
N SER A 74 -3.03 -9.50 -0.76
CA SER A 74 -4.26 -10.13 -0.26
C SER A 74 -5.52 -9.28 -0.51
N PHE A 75 -5.35 -8.01 -0.86
CA PHE A 75 -6.46 -7.06 -1.07
C PHE A 75 -6.62 -6.63 -2.53
N VAL A 76 -5.66 -6.99 -3.39
CA VAL A 76 -5.62 -6.72 -4.83
C VAL A 76 -5.11 -7.94 -5.59
N ASN A 77 -5.43 -8.04 -6.90
CA ASN A 77 -5.17 -9.24 -7.70
C ASN A 77 -3.76 -9.30 -8.32
N HIS A 78 -2.71 -8.83 -7.61
CA HIS A 78 -1.35 -8.98 -8.12
C HIS A 78 -0.30 -9.08 -7.01
N LYS A 79 0.78 -9.84 -7.26
CA LYS A 79 1.77 -10.21 -6.25
C LYS A 79 2.62 -9.03 -5.77
N GLY A 80 2.98 -8.12 -6.66
CA GLY A 80 3.85 -7.00 -6.36
C GLY A 80 3.16 -5.78 -5.76
N ALA A 81 1.97 -5.94 -5.16
CA ALA A 81 1.18 -4.85 -4.65
C ALA A 81 1.86 -4.05 -3.54
N GLY A 82 1.69 -2.74 -3.60
CA GLY A 82 1.98 -1.79 -2.54
C GLY A 82 0.72 -1.08 -2.06
N ILE A 83 0.86 -0.09 -1.20
CA ILE A 83 -0.27 0.71 -0.71
C ILE A 83 -0.96 1.47 -1.85
N GLU A 84 -0.21 1.87 -2.85
CA GLU A 84 -0.71 2.61 -4.01
C GLU A 84 -1.70 1.79 -4.85
N ASP A 85 -1.54 0.47 -4.84
CA ASP A 85 -2.40 -0.46 -5.56
C ASP A 85 -3.77 -0.68 -4.90
N LEU A 86 -3.97 -0.19 -3.68
CA LEU A 86 -5.29 -0.14 -3.04
C LEU A 86 -6.20 0.92 -3.67
N PHE A 87 -5.63 1.96 -4.27
CA PHE A 87 -6.39 2.93 -5.06
C PHE A 87 -6.72 2.37 -6.44
N SER A 88 -7.79 2.88 -7.05
CA SER A 88 -8.00 2.60 -8.46
C SER A 88 -6.88 3.19 -9.30
N PRO A 89 -6.45 2.51 -10.36
CA PRO A 89 -5.40 3.01 -11.25
C PRO A 89 -5.72 4.40 -11.80
N GLU A 90 -6.98 4.66 -12.15
CA GLU A 90 -7.42 5.94 -12.71
C GLU A 90 -7.26 7.10 -11.72
N PHE A 91 -7.56 6.85 -10.43
CA PHE A 91 -7.40 7.88 -9.40
C PHE A 91 -5.92 8.15 -9.14
N TYR A 92 -5.12 7.09 -9.02
CA TYR A 92 -3.68 7.21 -8.79
C TYR A 92 -2.96 7.89 -9.97
N TYR A 93 -3.25 7.49 -11.21
CA TYR A 93 -2.66 8.10 -12.41
C TYR A 93 -2.98 9.58 -12.58
N ARG A 94 -4.19 10.01 -12.21
CA ARG A 94 -4.52 11.44 -12.21
C ARG A 94 -3.61 12.24 -11.29
N CYS A 95 -3.35 11.73 -10.08
CA CYS A 95 -2.42 12.38 -9.14
C CYS A 95 -0.98 12.39 -9.66
N VAL A 96 -0.54 11.29 -10.25
CA VAL A 96 0.80 11.24 -10.87
C VAL A 96 0.92 12.22 -12.03
N LYS A 97 -0.10 12.33 -12.89
CA LYS A 97 -0.09 13.20 -14.06
C LYS A 97 -0.02 14.69 -13.72
N ASP A 98 -0.58 15.08 -12.57
CA ASP A 98 -0.47 16.49 -12.14
C ASP A 98 0.94 16.86 -11.70
N ILE A 99 1.72 15.89 -11.25
CA ILE A 99 3.12 16.10 -10.85
C ILE A 99 4.06 15.88 -12.02
N TYR A 100 3.72 14.93 -12.89
CA TYR A 100 4.50 14.52 -14.07
C TYR A 100 3.63 14.60 -15.35
N PRO A 101 3.30 15.80 -15.85
CA PRO A 101 2.34 15.99 -16.94
C PRO A 101 2.76 15.36 -18.27
N ASP A 102 4.07 15.21 -18.49
CA ASP A 102 4.63 14.68 -19.73
C ASP A 102 4.73 13.15 -19.77
N LEU A 103 4.34 12.47 -18.68
CA LEU A 103 4.35 11.01 -18.67
C LEU A 103 3.21 10.41 -19.52
N PRO A 104 3.51 9.48 -20.43
CA PRO A 104 2.52 8.80 -21.25
C PRO A 104 1.76 7.71 -20.45
N LEU A 105 1.05 8.11 -19.41
CA LEU A 105 0.37 7.19 -18.50
C LEU A 105 -0.78 6.41 -19.16
N GLY A 106 -1.34 6.92 -20.27
CA GLY A 106 -2.31 6.19 -21.08
C GLY A 106 -1.80 4.83 -21.57
N GLN A 107 -0.51 4.73 -21.87
CA GLN A 107 0.10 3.46 -22.27
C GLN A 107 0.12 2.40 -21.15
N ILE A 108 0.06 2.82 -19.87
CA ILE A 108 -0.03 1.91 -18.72
C ILE A 108 -1.50 1.57 -18.44
N SER A 109 -2.40 2.55 -18.58
CA SER A 109 -3.84 2.37 -18.35
C SER A 109 -4.52 1.51 -19.41
N GLU A 110 -4.10 1.65 -20.69
CA GLU A 110 -4.67 0.92 -21.83
C GLU A 110 -4.13 -0.50 -21.98
N LYS A 111 -3.02 -0.83 -21.31
CA LYS A 111 -2.51 -2.20 -21.32
C LYS A 111 -3.50 -3.14 -20.65
N SER A 112 -3.83 -4.22 -21.35
CA SER A 112 -4.55 -5.35 -20.78
C SER A 112 -3.93 -5.79 -19.45
N PRO A 113 -4.72 -6.29 -18.48
CA PRO A 113 -4.18 -6.87 -17.24
C PRO A 113 -3.07 -7.91 -17.50
N VAL A 114 -3.09 -8.57 -18.65
CA VAL A 114 -2.07 -9.54 -19.10
C VAL A 114 -0.74 -8.88 -19.48
N GLU A 115 -0.76 -7.61 -19.90
CA GLU A 115 0.46 -6.85 -20.27
C GLU A 115 0.99 -5.98 -19.13
N ARG A 116 0.23 -5.82 -18.05
CA ARG A 116 0.73 -5.26 -16.78
C ARG A 116 1.67 -6.29 -16.18
N ASN A 117 2.84 -5.85 -15.80
CA ASN A 117 3.74 -6.73 -15.06
C ASN A 117 3.12 -6.95 -13.66
N GLU A 118 2.29 -7.99 -13.53
CA GLU A 118 1.56 -8.35 -12.31
C GLU A 118 2.49 -8.66 -11.13
N GLU A 119 3.78 -8.81 -11.40
CA GLU A 119 4.80 -8.97 -10.35
C GLU A 119 5.25 -7.64 -9.75
N ARG A 120 4.86 -6.49 -10.33
CA ARG A 120 5.29 -5.16 -9.86
C ARG A 120 4.10 -4.22 -9.66
N GLY A 121 4.03 -3.62 -8.48
CA GLY A 121 3.00 -2.63 -8.14
C GLY A 121 3.08 -1.36 -9.00
N ILE A 122 1.96 -0.64 -9.06
CA ILE A 122 1.76 0.55 -9.89
C ILE A 122 2.85 1.62 -9.69
N ALA A 123 3.24 1.86 -8.45
CA ALA A 123 4.28 2.85 -8.14
C ALA A 123 5.66 2.48 -8.68
N HIS A 124 5.99 1.18 -8.77
CA HIS A 124 7.24 0.72 -9.36
C HIS A 124 7.23 0.87 -10.89
N GLN A 125 6.10 0.55 -11.52
CA GLN A 125 5.95 0.72 -12.97
C GLN A 125 6.08 2.19 -13.36
N ILE A 126 5.53 3.10 -12.56
CA ILE A 126 5.66 4.54 -12.78
C ILE A 126 7.10 5.00 -12.53
N ALA A 127 7.75 4.51 -11.47
CA ALA A 127 9.15 4.85 -11.20
C ALA A 127 10.07 4.48 -12.37
N ASP A 128 9.91 3.28 -12.92
CA ASP A 128 10.66 2.85 -14.11
C ASP A 128 10.37 3.76 -15.33
N LEU A 129 9.14 4.23 -15.48
CA LEU A 129 8.75 5.11 -16.57
C LEU A 129 9.36 6.51 -16.42
N VAL A 130 9.33 7.10 -15.22
CA VAL A 130 9.94 8.39 -14.89
C VAL A 130 11.43 8.34 -15.16
N GLU A 131 12.13 7.33 -14.64
CA GLU A 131 13.56 7.14 -14.82
C GLU A 131 13.93 7.03 -16.29
N ARG A 132 13.20 6.21 -17.08
CA ARG A 132 13.48 6.01 -18.52
C ARG A 132 13.21 7.24 -19.37
N ARG A 133 12.21 8.07 -19.03
CA ARG A 133 11.76 9.19 -19.86
C ARG A 133 12.39 10.50 -19.47
N GLN A 134 12.62 10.73 -18.20
CA GLN A 134 13.07 12.01 -17.66
C GLN A 134 14.47 11.93 -17.05
N GLY A 135 14.99 10.70 -16.78
CA GLY A 135 16.26 10.51 -16.10
C GLY A 135 16.21 10.95 -14.63
N GLU A 136 15.00 11.12 -14.08
CA GLU A 136 14.75 11.59 -12.73
C GLU A 136 14.29 10.45 -11.82
N HIS A 137 14.40 10.69 -10.52
CA HIS A 137 13.87 9.76 -9.53
C HIS A 137 12.40 10.05 -9.25
N PHE A 138 11.55 8.99 -9.23
CA PHE A 138 10.13 9.13 -8.92
C PHE A 138 9.91 9.49 -7.45
N GLU A 139 9.41 10.68 -7.19
CA GLU A 139 9.17 11.22 -5.85
C GLU A 139 7.80 10.76 -5.31
N ARG A 140 7.73 9.54 -4.81
CA ARG A 140 6.49 8.95 -4.27
C ARG A 140 5.81 9.80 -3.20
N TRP A 141 6.61 10.50 -2.39
CA TRP A 141 6.08 11.32 -1.30
C TRP A 141 5.24 12.49 -1.81
N ARG A 142 5.61 13.12 -2.95
CA ARG A 142 4.80 14.18 -3.58
C ARG A 142 3.45 13.67 -4.04
N VAL A 143 3.43 12.45 -4.61
CA VAL A 143 2.17 11.83 -5.02
C VAL A 143 1.32 11.48 -3.81
N ALA A 144 1.92 10.98 -2.73
CA ALA A 144 1.20 10.66 -1.50
C ALA A 144 0.60 11.91 -0.82
N GLU A 145 1.32 13.03 -0.83
CA GLU A 145 0.83 14.33 -0.33
C GLU A 145 -0.39 14.79 -1.13
N LEU A 146 -0.26 14.84 -2.47
CA LEU A 146 -1.38 15.23 -3.35
C LEU A 146 -2.58 14.29 -3.22
N LEU A 147 -2.37 12.97 -3.07
CA LEU A 147 -3.42 12.00 -2.80
C LEU A 147 -4.15 12.33 -1.50
N SER A 148 -3.40 12.62 -0.44
CA SER A 148 -3.95 12.97 0.86
C SER A 148 -4.83 14.23 0.78
N ASP A 149 -4.35 15.27 0.12
CA ASP A 149 -5.08 16.52 -0.07
C ASP A 149 -6.38 16.30 -0.85
N ARG A 150 -6.31 15.60 -1.97
CA ARG A 150 -7.49 15.27 -2.78
C ARG A 150 -8.53 14.43 -2.04
N ILE A 151 -8.08 13.47 -1.23
CA ILE A 151 -8.97 12.66 -0.40
C ILE A 151 -9.65 13.53 0.66
N CYS A 152 -8.94 14.49 1.23
CA CYS A 152 -9.51 15.40 2.22
C CYS A 152 -10.48 16.40 1.60
N GLU A 153 -10.14 16.96 0.43
CA GLU A 153 -10.97 17.95 -0.27
C GLU A 153 -12.23 17.34 -0.90
N SER A 154 -12.08 16.15 -1.48
CA SER A 154 -13.14 15.52 -2.28
C SER A 154 -13.23 14.01 -2.03
N PRO A 155 -13.63 13.57 -0.82
CA PRO A 155 -13.71 12.16 -0.44
C PRO A 155 -14.69 11.35 -1.30
N GLN A 156 -15.65 12.02 -1.94
CA GLN A 156 -16.62 11.41 -2.87
C GLN A 156 -15.99 10.92 -4.17
N ASN A 157 -14.79 11.40 -4.53
CA ASN A 157 -14.08 11.01 -5.75
C ASN A 157 -13.39 9.63 -5.64
N LEU A 158 -13.32 9.06 -4.44
CA LEU A 158 -12.87 7.68 -4.27
C LEU A 158 -13.96 6.73 -4.75
N ASP A 159 -13.60 5.84 -5.64
CA ASP A 159 -14.49 4.79 -6.15
C ASP A 159 -14.74 3.71 -5.10
N ASP A 160 -15.80 2.93 -5.34
CA ASP A 160 -16.23 1.89 -4.40
C ASP A 160 -15.20 0.76 -4.27
N GLU A 161 -14.45 0.47 -5.33
CA GLU A 161 -13.41 -0.56 -5.29
C GLU A 161 -12.25 -0.16 -4.36
N THR A 162 -11.80 1.10 -4.43
CA THR A 162 -10.82 1.67 -3.49
C THR A 162 -11.35 1.58 -2.05
N ILE A 163 -12.59 1.99 -1.83
CA ILE A 163 -13.23 1.95 -0.52
C ILE A 163 -13.29 0.51 0.02
N ASP A 164 -13.67 -0.45 -0.80
CA ASP A 164 -13.78 -1.86 -0.38
C ASP A 164 -12.39 -2.48 -0.08
N ARG A 165 -11.36 -2.15 -0.83
CA ARG A 165 -9.98 -2.60 -0.57
C ARG A 165 -9.47 -2.09 0.78
N PHE A 166 -9.63 -0.79 1.05
CA PHE A 166 -9.25 -0.21 2.35
C PHE A 166 -10.11 -0.72 3.50
N SER A 167 -11.42 -0.94 3.29
CA SER A 167 -12.30 -1.52 4.31
C SER A 167 -11.83 -2.91 4.71
N ARG A 168 -11.60 -3.80 3.73
CA ARG A 168 -11.10 -5.16 3.99
C ARG A 168 -9.76 -5.15 4.70
N LEU A 169 -8.84 -4.26 4.31
CA LEU A 169 -7.55 -4.12 4.99
C LEU A 169 -7.73 -3.70 6.45
N PHE A 170 -8.58 -2.70 6.72
CA PHE A 170 -8.79 -2.20 8.09
C PHE A 170 -9.54 -3.21 8.95
N ASP A 171 -10.53 -3.91 8.40
CA ASP A 171 -11.24 -4.98 9.10
C ASP A 171 -10.27 -6.10 9.53
N GLU A 172 -9.34 -6.47 8.63
CA GLU A 172 -8.35 -7.50 8.93
C GLU A 172 -7.33 -7.03 9.98
N ILE A 173 -6.85 -5.78 9.91
CA ILE A 173 -5.97 -5.20 10.94
C ILE A 173 -6.70 -5.15 12.29
N ASN A 174 -7.94 -4.66 12.32
CA ASN A 174 -8.75 -4.59 13.54
C ASN A 174 -8.98 -5.96 14.18
N ARG A 175 -9.10 -7.02 13.35
CA ARG A 175 -9.27 -8.41 13.82
C ARG A 175 -8.01 -8.98 14.48
N LEU A 176 -6.84 -8.56 14.02
CA LEU A 176 -5.54 -9.09 14.48
C LEU A 176 -5.01 -8.40 15.75
N ILE A 177 -5.54 -7.23 16.09
CA ILE A 177 -5.09 -6.41 17.22
C ILE A 177 -6.22 -6.20 18.22
#